data_1547195b046509561f900c67722b2f1a
#
_entry.id   1547195b046509561f900c67722b2f1a
#
_cell.length_a   1.000
_cell.length_b   1.000
_cell.length_c   1.000
_cell.angle_alpha   90.00
_cell.angle_beta   90.00
_cell.angle_gamma   90.00
#
_symmetry.space_group_name_H-M   'P 1'
#
loop_
_entity.id
_entity.type
_entity.pdbx_description
1 polymer ?
#
loop_
_entity_poly.entity_id
_entity_poly.type
_entity_poly.pdbx_seq_one_letter_code
_entity_poly.pdbx_strand_id
1 'polypeptide(L)'
;MSPIKSISKATVALAALSIALVMTSAMAFAASEFVGKWKTTDSQGKPFTIWLSDDGKAKGDLARNNKGLAGMWKEEGNSAVIAWDSNWTTTITKEGNSYKKTATENGKPTGKPAEAQKVE
;
A
#
# COMPACT_ATOMS: atom_id res chain seq x y z
N MET A 1 42.82 27.84 8.93
CA MET A 1 42.43 27.63 8.92
C MET A 1 42.08 27.15 8.59
N SER A 2 42.09 27.02 8.32
CA SER A 2 41.59 26.46 8.04
C SER A 2 41.25 25.82 7.69
N PRO A 3 41.61 25.83 7.61
CA PRO A 3 41.12 25.11 7.33
C PRO A 3 40.49 24.49 7.14
N ILE A 4 40.60 24.44 7.24
CA ILE A 4 39.94 23.97 7.34
C ILE A 4 39.24 23.53 6.92
N LYS A 5 39.39 23.51 6.78
CA LYS A 5 38.75 23.20 6.59
C LYS A 5 38.20 22.57 6.14
N SER A 6 38.55 22.47 6.03
CA SER A 6 38.02 21.99 5.75
C SER A 6 37.46 21.34 5.52
N ILE A 7 37.57 21.27 5.57
CA ILE A 7 36.94 20.73 5.59
C ILE A 7 36.23 20.21 5.24
N SER A 8 36.31 20.20 5.11
CA SER A 8 35.64 19.89 4.98
C SER A 8 35.26 19.33 4.55
N LYS A 9 35.39 19.12 4.36
CA LYS A 9 34.96 18.74 4.09
C LYS A 9 34.29 18.03 3.88
N ALA A 10 34.49 17.78 3.84
CA ALA A 10 33.95 17.24 3.82
C ALA A 10 33.11 16.84 3.58
N THR A 11 32.96 16.88 3.56
CA THR A 11 32.16 16.61 3.49
C THR A 11 31.52 16.06 2.92
N VAL A 12 31.74 16.02 2.76
CA VAL A 12 31.15 15.65 2.23
C VAL A 12 30.67 14.73 2.00
N ALA A 13 31.20 14.48 1.86
CA ALA A 13 30.75 13.39 1.64
C ALA A 13 29.59 12.95 2.02
N LEU A 14 29.48 13.22 2.54
CA LEU A 14 28.33 12.90 2.91
C LEU A 14 27.34 12.80 2.04
N ALA A 15 27.51 13.21 1.44
CA ALA A 15 26.48 13.29 0.47
C ALA A 15 26.25 12.01 -0.19
N ALA A 16 27.21 11.35 -0.45
CA ALA A 16 27.05 10.12 -1.12
C ALA A 16 26.00 9.26 -0.57
N LEU A 17 25.86 9.24 0.66
CA LEU A 17 24.93 8.39 1.22
C LEU A 17 23.58 8.66 0.84
N SER A 18 23.25 9.82 0.69
CA SER A 18 21.88 10.08 0.40
C SER A 18 21.41 9.41 -0.83
N ILE A 19 22.28 9.14 -1.72
CA ILE A 19 21.86 8.53 -2.91
C ILE A 19 21.29 7.18 -2.71
N ALA A 20 21.85 6.45 -1.85
CA ALA A 20 21.37 5.12 -1.66
C ALA A 20 19.92 5.09 -1.28
N LEU A 21 19.47 6.16 -0.70
CA LEU A 21 18.12 6.15 -0.26
C LEU A 21 17.12 6.05 -1.36
N VAL A 22 17.45 6.59 -2.47
CA VAL A 22 16.53 6.57 -3.56
C VAL A 22 16.22 5.16 -3.98
N MET A 23 17.18 4.32 -3.95
CA MET A 23 16.93 2.99 -4.38
C MET A 23 16.14 2.19 -3.42
N THR A 24 16.25 2.53 -2.19
CA THR A 24 15.52 1.76 -1.23
C THR A 24 14.04 1.80 -1.41
N SER A 25 13.50 2.86 -1.96
CA SER A 25 12.06 2.90 -2.07
C SER A 25 11.53 1.88 -3.06
N ALA A 26 12.28 1.58 -4.08
CA ALA A 26 11.82 0.58 -5.02
C ALA A 26 11.84 -0.79 -4.39
N MET A 27 12.83 -1.04 -3.54
CA MET A 27 12.92 -2.33 -2.93
C MET A 27 11.85 -2.54 -1.89
N ALA A 28 11.32 -1.47 -1.33
CA ALA A 28 10.27 -1.60 -0.35
C ALA A 28 9.03 -2.26 -0.91
N PHE A 29 8.67 -1.99 -2.17
CA PHE A 29 7.52 -2.64 -2.76
C PHE A 29 7.76 -4.14 -2.93
N ALA A 30 8.94 -4.51 -3.39
CA ALA A 30 9.23 -5.91 -3.61
C ALA A 30 9.16 -6.72 -2.32
N ALA A 31 9.38 -6.06 -1.19
CA ALA A 31 9.37 -6.74 0.08
C ALA A 31 8.03 -6.65 0.80
N SER A 32 7.03 -6.00 0.21
CA SER A 32 5.76 -5.79 0.91
C SER A 32 4.98 -7.08 1.07
N GLU A 33 4.50 -7.30 2.28
CA GLU A 33 3.65 -8.45 2.54
C GLU A 33 2.27 -8.28 1.93
N PHE A 34 1.93 -7.09 1.47
CA PHE A 34 0.61 -6.83 0.91
C PHE A 34 0.50 -7.21 -0.56
N VAL A 35 1.62 -7.43 -1.25
CA VAL A 35 1.57 -7.86 -2.64
C VAL A 35 0.97 -9.25 -2.72
N GLY A 36 -0.02 -9.43 -3.58
CA GLY A 36 -0.64 -10.73 -3.76
C GLY A 36 -2.14 -10.63 -3.96
N LYS A 37 -2.81 -11.75 -3.76
CA LYS A 37 -4.25 -11.87 -3.95
C LYS A 37 -4.94 -11.94 -2.59
N TRP A 38 -5.99 -11.17 -2.43
CA TRP A 38 -6.72 -11.06 -1.17
C TRP A 38 -8.18 -11.40 -1.38
N LYS A 39 -8.76 -12.10 -0.40
CA LYS A 39 -10.20 -12.34 -0.38
C LYS A 39 -10.80 -11.65 0.82
N THR A 40 -11.86 -10.89 0.58
CA THR A 40 -12.57 -10.18 1.61
C THR A 40 -14.03 -10.06 1.20
N THR A 41 -14.75 -9.14 1.80
CA THR A 41 -16.13 -8.84 1.41
C THR A 41 -16.25 -7.35 1.13
N ASP A 42 -17.24 -6.99 0.32
CA ASP A 42 -17.49 -5.58 0.03
C ASP A 42 -18.36 -4.98 1.14
N SER A 43 -18.80 -3.72 0.97
CA SER A 43 -19.57 -3.03 2.00
C SER A 43 -20.94 -3.66 2.25
N GLN A 44 -21.39 -4.55 1.37
CA GLN A 44 -22.65 -5.25 1.54
C GLN A 44 -22.47 -6.70 1.96
N GLY A 45 -21.25 -7.08 2.31
CA GLY A 45 -20.96 -8.43 2.78
C GLY A 45 -20.83 -9.48 1.68
N LYS A 46 -20.72 -9.06 0.41
CA LYS A 46 -20.55 -9.99 -0.70
C LYS A 46 -19.08 -10.21 -1.01
N PRO A 47 -18.73 -11.35 -1.59
CA PRO A 47 -17.32 -11.63 -1.89
C PRO A 47 -16.67 -10.55 -2.73
N PHE A 48 -15.43 -10.23 -2.39
CA PHE A 48 -14.66 -9.21 -3.07
C PHE A 48 -13.22 -9.68 -3.11
N THR A 49 -12.66 -9.81 -4.30
CA THR A 49 -11.27 -10.24 -4.48
C THR A 49 -10.42 -9.06 -4.92
N ILE A 50 -9.25 -8.92 -4.34
CA ILE A 50 -8.35 -7.81 -4.63
C ILE A 50 -6.98 -8.37 -4.97
N TRP A 51 -6.37 -7.84 -6.02
CA TRP A 51 -4.99 -8.17 -6.40
C TRP A 51 -4.14 -6.92 -6.25
N LEU A 52 -3.05 -7.02 -5.49
CA LEU A 52 -2.10 -5.93 -5.31
C LEU A 52 -0.77 -6.33 -5.95
N SER A 53 -0.31 -5.52 -6.89
CA SER A 53 0.92 -5.79 -7.62
C SER A 53 2.07 -4.98 -7.05
N ASP A 54 3.29 -5.47 -7.25
CA ASP A 54 4.46 -4.79 -6.71
C ASP A 54 4.78 -3.50 -7.45
N ASP A 55 4.09 -3.20 -8.53
CA ASP A 55 4.25 -1.93 -9.24
C ASP A 55 3.27 -0.86 -8.75
N GLY A 56 2.52 -1.13 -7.69
CA GLY A 56 1.58 -0.18 -7.14
C GLY A 56 0.20 -0.20 -7.76
N LYS A 57 -0.08 -1.15 -8.64
CA LYS A 57 -1.40 -1.25 -9.26
C LYS A 57 -2.28 -2.20 -8.49
N ALA A 58 -3.58 -1.92 -8.51
CA ALA A 58 -4.56 -2.74 -7.83
C ALA A 58 -5.69 -3.09 -8.78
N LYS A 59 -6.23 -4.30 -8.60
CA LYS A 59 -7.40 -4.75 -9.33
C LYS A 59 -8.37 -5.35 -8.34
N GLY A 60 -9.66 -5.22 -8.62
CA GLY A 60 -10.68 -5.79 -7.77
C GLY A 60 -11.77 -6.46 -8.59
N ASP A 61 -12.44 -7.41 -7.97
CA ASP A 61 -13.53 -8.15 -8.58
C ASP A 61 -14.67 -8.24 -7.58
N LEU A 62 -15.76 -7.51 -7.85
CA LEU A 62 -16.95 -7.52 -7.00
C LEU A 62 -17.89 -8.58 -7.49
N ALA A 63 -18.00 -9.67 -6.74
CA ALA A 63 -18.83 -10.79 -7.17
C ALA A 63 -20.30 -10.42 -7.32
N ARG A 64 -20.79 -9.47 -6.52
CA ARG A 64 -22.22 -9.15 -6.54
C ARG A 64 -22.71 -8.56 -7.86
N ASN A 65 -21.81 -8.02 -8.68
CA ASN A 65 -22.23 -7.45 -9.95
C ASN A 65 -21.25 -7.73 -11.09
N ASN A 66 -20.35 -8.71 -10.87
CA ASN A 66 -19.37 -9.12 -11.87
C ASN A 66 -18.57 -7.94 -12.42
N LYS A 67 -18.29 -6.98 -11.56
CA LYS A 67 -17.65 -5.77 -12.01
C LYS A 67 -16.20 -5.74 -11.60
N GLY A 68 -15.33 -5.50 -12.56
CA GLY A 68 -13.93 -5.31 -12.28
C GLY A 68 -13.65 -3.89 -11.83
N LEU A 69 -12.67 -3.73 -10.95
CA LEU A 69 -12.23 -2.44 -10.49
C LEU A 69 -10.74 -2.31 -10.75
N ALA A 70 -10.28 -1.10 -10.95
CA ALA A 70 -8.87 -0.81 -11.12
C ALA A 70 -8.50 0.36 -10.24
N GLY A 71 -7.26 0.40 -9.78
CA GLY A 71 -6.79 1.49 -8.95
C GLY A 71 -5.31 1.38 -8.68
N MET A 72 -4.86 2.16 -7.70
CA MET A 72 -3.47 2.19 -7.28
C MET A 72 -3.43 1.96 -5.78
N TRP A 73 -2.34 1.39 -5.29
CA TRP A 73 -2.21 1.18 -3.85
C TRP A 73 -0.81 1.56 -3.39
N LYS A 74 -0.71 1.81 -2.10
CA LYS A 74 0.58 2.07 -1.48
C LYS A 74 0.52 1.54 -0.05
N GLU A 75 1.69 1.28 0.48
CA GLU A 75 1.79 0.84 1.86
C GLU A 75 2.00 2.03 2.76
N GLU A 76 1.23 2.13 3.84
CA GLU A 76 1.37 3.19 4.83
C GLU A 76 1.37 2.54 6.21
N GLY A 77 2.54 2.51 6.85
CA GLY A 77 2.65 1.85 8.14
C GLY A 77 2.34 0.38 8.02
N ASN A 78 1.35 -0.10 8.74
CA ASN A 78 0.95 -1.50 8.69
C ASN A 78 -0.31 -1.70 7.84
N SER A 79 -0.55 -0.79 6.90
CA SER A 79 -1.74 -0.83 6.05
C SER A 79 -1.39 -0.74 4.58
N ALA A 80 -2.24 -1.32 3.75
CA ALA A 80 -2.23 -1.09 2.32
C ALA A 80 -3.44 -0.22 2.00
N VAL A 81 -3.21 0.93 1.40
CA VAL A 81 -4.28 1.88 1.06
C VAL A 81 -4.49 1.84 -0.44
N ILE A 82 -5.69 1.48 -0.86
CA ILE A 82 -6.03 1.28 -2.25
C ILE A 82 -7.00 2.37 -2.69
N ALA A 83 -6.57 3.21 -3.63
CA ALA A 83 -7.44 4.24 -4.20
C ALA A 83 -7.95 3.71 -5.53
N TRP A 84 -9.24 3.41 -5.59
CA TRP A 84 -9.85 2.88 -6.80
C TRP A 84 -10.10 4.02 -7.80
N ASP A 85 -10.28 3.68 -9.05
CA ASP A 85 -10.56 4.67 -10.10
C ASP A 85 -11.99 5.19 -9.96
N SER A 86 -12.37 5.51 -8.75
CA SER A 86 -13.67 6.01 -8.40
C SER A 86 -13.48 6.78 -7.10
N ASN A 87 -14.57 7.08 -6.40
CA ASN A 87 -14.47 7.80 -5.13
C ASN A 87 -14.35 6.85 -3.93
N TRP A 88 -14.04 5.59 -4.16
CA TRP A 88 -13.88 4.59 -3.10
C TRP A 88 -12.42 4.37 -2.77
N THR A 89 -12.14 4.14 -1.51
CA THR A 89 -10.81 3.76 -1.00
C THR A 89 -10.98 2.54 -0.12
N THR A 90 -10.12 1.55 -0.30
CA THR A 90 -10.11 0.35 0.53
C THR A 90 -8.79 0.30 1.26
N THR A 91 -8.83 -0.01 2.56
CA THR A 91 -7.62 -0.13 3.36
C THR A 91 -7.58 -1.51 3.99
N ILE A 92 -6.45 -2.21 3.83
CA ILE A 92 -6.20 -3.49 4.48
C ILE A 92 -5.15 -3.24 5.54
N THR A 93 -5.48 -3.50 6.80
CA THR A 93 -4.60 -3.21 7.93
C THR A 93 -4.24 -4.50 8.64
N LYS A 94 -2.97 -4.68 8.93
CA LYS A 94 -2.51 -5.83 9.68
C LYS A 94 -2.77 -5.61 11.16
N GLU A 95 -3.39 -6.60 11.79
CA GLU A 95 -3.67 -6.59 13.22
C GLU A 95 -3.21 -7.92 13.80
N GLY A 96 -2.01 -7.95 14.36
CA GLY A 96 -1.46 -9.21 14.85
C GLY A 96 -1.23 -10.17 13.70
N ASN A 97 -1.88 -11.31 13.73
CA ASN A 97 -1.74 -12.32 12.68
C ASN A 97 -2.89 -12.27 11.69
N SER A 98 -3.72 -11.26 11.74
CA SER A 98 -4.86 -11.17 10.85
C SER A 98 -4.86 -9.82 10.15
N TYR A 99 -5.78 -9.67 9.19
CA TYR A 99 -5.89 -8.45 8.42
C TYR A 99 -7.34 -8.00 8.39
N LYS A 100 -7.55 -6.71 8.49
CA LYS A 100 -8.89 -6.15 8.48
C LYS A 100 -9.04 -5.19 7.32
N LYS A 101 -10.15 -5.28 6.62
CA LYS A 101 -10.48 -4.43 5.49
C LYS A 101 -11.49 -3.40 5.92
N THR A 102 -11.25 -2.13 5.59
CA THR A 102 -12.22 -1.06 5.77
C THR A 102 -12.37 -0.34 4.44
N ALA A 103 -13.50 0.33 4.26
CA ALA A 103 -13.77 1.03 3.02
C ALA A 103 -14.30 2.43 3.34
N THR A 104 -13.94 3.38 2.48
CA THR A 104 -14.49 4.72 2.56
C THR A 104 -15.00 5.12 1.18
N GLU A 105 -16.07 5.89 1.16
CA GLU A 105 -16.60 6.46 -0.06
C GLU A 105 -16.63 7.97 0.13
N ASN A 106 -15.99 8.70 -0.78
CA ASN A 106 -15.87 10.15 -0.66
C ASN A 106 -15.25 10.57 0.68
N GLY A 107 -14.31 9.74 1.19
CA GLY A 107 -13.63 10.04 2.44
C GLY A 107 -14.41 9.68 3.69
N LYS A 108 -15.59 9.08 3.56
CA LYS A 108 -16.40 8.69 4.72
C LYS A 108 -16.42 7.18 4.88
N PRO A 109 -16.24 6.67 6.09
CA PRO A 109 -16.31 5.23 6.31
C PRO A 109 -17.66 4.68 5.85
N THR A 110 -17.62 3.57 5.14
CA THR A 110 -18.82 2.97 4.56
C THR A 110 -18.79 1.48 4.83
N GLY A 111 -19.88 0.96 5.38
CA GLY A 111 -19.98 -0.46 5.70
C GLY A 111 -19.21 -0.79 6.97
N LYS A 112 -19.18 -2.06 7.30
CA LYS A 112 -18.50 -2.53 8.49
C LYS A 112 -17.14 -3.07 8.12
N PRO A 113 -16.16 -3.00 9.04
CA PRO A 113 -14.89 -3.66 8.80
C PRO A 113 -15.10 -5.14 8.55
N ALA A 114 -14.28 -5.72 7.71
CA ALA A 114 -14.36 -7.13 7.38
C ALA A 114 -12.97 -7.73 7.45
N GLU A 115 -12.89 -9.05 7.54
CA GLU A 115 -11.60 -9.69 7.50
C GLU A 115 -11.11 -9.79 6.07
N ALA A 116 -9.81 -9.73 5.90
CA ALA A 116 -9.18 -9.94 4.61
C ALA A 116 -8.19 -11.09 4.77
N GLN A 117 -8.15 -11.97 3.79
CA GLN A 117 -7.24 -13.11 3.81
C GLN A 117 -6.38 -13.10 2.57
N LYS A 118 -5.08 -13.15 2.78
CA LYS A 118 -4.16 -13.25 1.66
C LYS A 118 -4.11 -14.70 1.21
N VAL A 119 -4.39 -14.93 -0.06
CA VAL A 119 -4.50 -16.29 -0.58
C VAL A 119 -3.42 -16.62 -1.59
N GLU A 120 -2.64 -15.63 -2.01
CA GLU A 120 -1.48 -15.89 -2.88
C GLU A 120 -0.40 -14.85 -2.71
#